data_96fbfea4bd0bbe29a74749db8596970c
#
_entry.id   96fbfea4bd0bbe29a74749db8596970c
#
_cell.length_a   1.000
_cell.length_b   1.000
_cell.length_c   1.000
_cell.angle_alpha   90.00
_cell.angle_beta   90.00
_cell.angle_gamma   90.00
#
_symmetry.space_group_name_H-M   'P 1'
#
loop_
_entity.id
_entity.type
_entity.pdbx_description
1 polymer ?
#
loop_
_entity_poly.entity_id
_entity_poly.type
_entity_poly.pdbx_seq_one_letter_code
_entity_poly.pdbx_strand_id
1 'polypeptide(L)'
;MAKAYLVGSGIAALSAAAFLIRDGGFAGADIVLLEEQDREGGSLDAAGSPATGYTMRGGRMFELHFECTYDLLRSIPSLDDPSKSVTADTFAFHEDFAWDDHARLVDADGRIVDAHGMGFSERDRLELIKCAATPERRLDGKRITDCFNEGFFRTNFWWMWCTTFAFEPWHGAVEFHRYLNRFVHLFKTFDTMSGIYRTRFNQFDSIVRPLLKWLTDQGVTVRLGTRVTDLTLAGEGEGEGEGEGEREGGRHADALTVTALAVTRSGRDEEIAVGPDDLVMVTNGSMTAGSALGTTDAPAVLDASDPGGSWALWETLAAKRPGLGNPAVFNSSPADSCWGSFTVTTQDPTFFKLMEDFSGSEAGKGGLITFKDSAWLLTIVLNHQPHFRDQPDDTFVWWGYGLFPDREGDFVRKPMRDCTGREILDEVLRHLRFEQAPRILDTSIVIPALMPYITSQFLVRGQGDRPPVVPEKSTNLAFIGQYAEVPDDVVFTVEYSVRTAWTAVAGLLHLDTGPPPVFAGHRDPRVLVEALETLHRRGRRPGASGTGPERPKPAPNTRGS
;
A
#
# COMPACT_ATOMS: atom_id res chain seq x y z
N MET A 1 34.41 -11.14 -4.70
CA MET A 1 33.12 -11.35 -5.35
C MET A 1 32.35 -10.04 -5.24
N ALA A 2 31.56 -9.72 -6.24
CA ALA A 2 30.71 -8.52 -6.23
C ALA A 2 29.71 -8.59 -5.08
N LYS A 3 29.48 -7.49 -4.38
CA LYS A 3 28.49 -7.38 -3.32
C LYS A 3 27.28 -6.58 -3.78
N ALA A 4 26.15 -6.78 -3.14
CA ALA A 4 24.97 -5.96 -3.32
C ALA A 4 24.53 -5.33 -1.99
N TYR A 5 24.38 -4.02 -1.99
CA TYR A 5 23.89 -3.23 -0.87
C TYR A 5 22.49 -2.73 -1.20
N LEU A 6 21.52 -3.15 -0.39
CA LEU A 6 20.12 -2.79 -0.56
C LEU A 6 19.71 -1.88 0.59
N VAL A 7 19.30 -0.65 0.27
CA VAL A 7 18.87 0.34 1.26
C VAL A 7 17.38 0.18 1.52
N GLY A 8 17.07 -0.20 2.76
CA GLY A 8 15.73 -0.60 3.20
C GLY A 8 15.57 -2.12 3.28
N SER A 9 14.52 -2.58 3.98
CA SER A 9 14.12 -4.00 4.09
C SER A 9 12.63 -4.21 3.82
N GLY A 10 12.00 -3.30 3.10
CA GLY A 10 10.65 -3.46 2.59
C GLY A 10 10.59 -4.45 1.43
N ILE A 11 9.37 -4.73 0.94
CA ILE A 11 9.14 -5.77 -0.09
C ILE A 11 9.98 -5.54 -1.36
N ALA A 12 10.28 -4.30 -1.75
CA ALA A 12 11.13 -4.02 -2.91
C ALA A 12 12.56 -4.53 -2.71
N ALA A 13 13.19 -4.20 -1.58
CA ALA A 13 14.56 -4.63 -1.26
C ALA A 13 14.65 -6.15 -1.05
N LEU A 14 13.67 -6.73 -0.34
CA LEU A 14 13.60 -8.19 -0.16
C LEU A 14 13.45 -8.93 -1.50
N SER A 15 12.62 -8.39 -2.41
CA SER A 15 12.45 -8.94 -3.76
C SER A 15 13.72 -8.82 -4.59
N ALA A 16 14.41 -7.66 -4.51
CA ALA A 16 15.67 -7.45 -5.20
C ALA A 16 16.75 -8.46 -4.73
N ALA A 17 16.85 -8.71 -3.42
CA ALA A 17 17.73 -9.73 -2.88
C ALA A 17 17.42 -11.12 -3.44
N ALA A 18 16.14 -11.47 -3.54
CA ALA A 18 15.72 -12.77 -4.09
C ALA A 18 16.02 -12.87 -5.59
N PHE A 19 15.78 -11.84 -6.37
CA PHE A 19 16.12 -11.82 -7.81
C PHE A 19 17.64 -11.83 -8.05
N LEU A 20 18.42 -11.16 -7.22
CA LEU A 20 19.90 -11.23 -7.29
C LEU A 20 20.40 -12.66 -7.10
N ILE A 21 19.82 -13.43 -6.17
CA ILE A 21 20.18 -14.85 -5.97
C ILE A 21 19.67 -15.70 -7.12
N ARG A 22 18.38 -15.59 -7.44
CA ARG A 22 17.69 -16.48 -8.37
C ARG A 22 18.13 -16.27 -9.83
N ASP A 23 18.20 -15.01 -10.24
CA ASP A 23 18.41 -14.63 -11.64
C ASP A 23 19.81 -14.03 -11.87
N GLY A 24 20.33 -13.30 -10.88
CA GLY A 24 21.62 -12.61 -10.96
C GLY A 24 22.85 -13.47 -10.57
N GLY A 25 22.65 -14.65 -10.00
CA GLY A 25 23.73 -15.56 -9.61
C GLY A 25 24.58 -15.09 -8.42
N PHE A 26 24.09 -14.13 -7.63
CA PHE A 26 24.75 -13.69 -6.39
C PHE A 26 24.65 -14.78 -5.32
N ALA A 27 25.72 -14.96 -4.54
CA ALA A 27 25.60 -15.71 -3.31
C ALA A 27 24.90 -14.85 -2.25
N GLY A 28 24.01 -15.45 -1.47
CA GLY A 28 23.29 -14.69 -0.42
C GLY A 28 24.23 -13.99 0.57
N ALA A 29 25.38 -14.59 0.88
CA ALA A 29 26.40 -14.01 1.75
C ALA A 29 27.03 -12.70 1.21
N ASP A 30 26.90 -12.43 -0.08
CA ASP A 30 27.37 -11.20 -0.72
C ASP A 30 26.29 -10.10 -0.77
N ILE A 31 25.09 -10.35 -0.23
CA ILE A 31 23.95 -9.43 -0.21
C ILE A 31 23.71 -8.90 1.21
N VAL A 32 23.67 -7.57 1.34
CA VAL A 32 23.45 -6.87 2.62
C VAL A 32 22.29 -5.90 2.48
N LEU A 33 21.26 -6.07 3.31
CA LEU A 33 20.18 -5.10 3.48
C LEU A 33 20.53 -4.16 4.65
N LEU A 34 20.37 -2.85 4.44
CA LEU A 34 20.61 -1.80 5.42
C LEU A 34 19.26 -1.18 5.79
N GLU A 35 18.75 -1.50 6.98
CA GLU A 35 17.43 -1.07 7.46
C GLU A 35 17.57 -0.10 8.62
N GLU A 36 16.93 1.04 8.50
CA GLU A 36 16.92 2.09 9.53
C GLU A 36 16.17 1.67 10.80
N GLN A 37 15.07 0.94 10.63
CA GLN A 37 14.21 0.53 11.72
C GLN A 37 14.78 -0.66 12.51
N ASP A 38 14.14 -0.99 13.62
CA ASP A 38 14.43 -2.15 14.46
C ASP A 38 13.75 -3.45 13.98
N ARG A 39 13.07 -3.38 12.83
CA ARG A 39 12.33 -4.49 12.21
C ARG A 39 12.32 -4.39 10.70
N GLU A 40 12.10 -5.51 10.06
CA GLU A 40 11.95 -5.64 8.61
C GLU A 40 10.49 -5.46 8.15
N GLY A 41 10.28 -5.41 6.83
CA GLY A 41 8.97 -5.46 6.18
C GLY A 41 8.48 -4.12 5.66
N GLY A 42 8.99 -2.99 6.15
CA GLY A 42 8.60 -1.66 5.70
C GLY A 42 7.09 -1.43 5.82
N SER A 43 6.42 -1.07 4.73
CA SER A 43 4.96 -0.84 4.74
C SER A 43 4.09 -2.09 4.92
N LEU A 44 4.69 -3.28 4.91
CA LEU A 44 4.02 -4.55 5.17
C LEU A 44 4.26 -5.07 6.59
N ASP A 45 4.90 -4.29 7.46
CA ASP A 45 5.14 -4.69 8.84
C ASP A 45 3.83 -4.92 9.60
N ALA A 46 3.86 -5.90 10.47
CA ALA A 46 2.76 -6.21 11.38
C ALA A 46 3.34 -6.88 12.64
N ALA A 47 2.83 -6.50 13.80
CA ALA A 47 3.33 -7.00 15.08
C ALA A 47 2.27 -6.89 16.17
N GLY A 48 2.54 -7.46 17.33
CA GLY A 48 1.71 -7.32 18.52
C GLY A 48 1.45 -8.62 19.25
N SER A 49 0.58 -8.54 20.21
CA SER A 49 0.15 -9.69 21.02
C SER A 49 -1.28 -9.45 21.55
N PRO A 50 -1.96 -10.49 22.07
CA PRO A 50 -3.27 -10.31 22.71
C PRO A 50 -3.25 -9.31 23.88
N ALA A 51 -2.13 -9.22 24.58
CA ALA A 51 -2.01 -8.38 25.76
C ALA A 51 -1.75 -6.89 25.44
N THR A 52 -1.03 -6.63 24.34
CA THR A 52 -0.64 -5.25 23.94
C THR A 52 -1.45 -4.73 22.77
N GLY A 53 -2.26 -5.57 22.16
CA GLY A 53 -2.91 -5.32 20.88
C GLY A 53 -2.00 -5.65 19.70
N TYR A 54 -2.62 -5.89 18.54
CA TYR A 54 -1.94 -6.09 17.28
C TYR A 54 -1.94 -4.81 16.45
N THR A 55 -0.93 -4.63 15.62
CA THR A 55 -0.79 -3.47 14.72
C THR A 55 -0.48 -3.92 13.31
N MET A 56 -1.03 -3.23 12.32
CA MET A 56 -0.68 -3.35 10.91
C MET A 56 -0.83 -1.99 10.23
N ARG A 57 -0.04 -1.73 9.20
CA ARG A 57 -0.04 -0.45 8.47
C ARG A 57 -1.17 -0.36 7.44
N GLY A 58 -1.84 -1.45 7.16
CA GLY A 58 -2.97 -1.54 6.23
C GLY A 58 -3.09 -2.91 5.59
N GLY A 59 -4.29 -3.24 5.12
CA GLY A 59 -4.54 -4.42 4.30
C GLY A 59 -4.04 -4.20 2.88
N ARG A 60 -3.35 -5.16 2.31
CA ARG A 60 -2.98 -5.16 0.90
C ARG A 60 -3.84 -6.17 0.14
N MET A 61 -4.34 -5.73 -1.00
CA MET A 61 -5.14 -6.55 -1.88
C MET A 61 -4.31 -6.99 -3.07
N PHE A 62 -4.61 -8.16 -3.59
CA PHE A 62 -3.97 -8.74 -4.76
C PHE A 62 -5.03 -8.96 -5.85
N GLU A 63 -4.60 -9.14 -7.07
CA GLU A 63 -5.45 -9.55 -8.17
C GLU A 63 -4.68 -10.51 -9.09
N LEU A 64 -5.39 -11.18 -10.00
CA LEU A 64 -4.83 -12.28 -10.79
C LEU A 64 -3.58 -11.92 -11.60
N HIS A 65 -3.46 -10.66 -12.06
CA HIS A 65 -2.38 -10.19 -12.91
C HIS A 65 -1.23 -9.50 -12.14
N PHE A 66 -1.02 -9.84 -10.87
CA PHE A 66 0.19 -9.49 -10.13
C PHE A 66 1.31 -10.48 -10.46
N GLU A 67 1.73 -10.45 -11.72
CA GLU A 67 2.58 -11.50 -12.31
C GLU A 67 3.98 -11.53 -11.73
N CYS A 68 4.60 -10.38 -11.47
CA CYS A 68 5.93 -10.32 -10.84
C CYS A 68 5.89 -10.84 -9.40
N THR A 69 4.84 -10.48 -8.66
CA THR A 69 4.65 -10.92 -7.28
C THR A 69 4.46 -12.44 -7.21
N TYR A 70 3.59 -12.99 -8.05
CA TYR A 70 3.35 -14.44 -8.04
C TYR A 70 4.54 -15.22 -8.60
N ASP A 71 5.29 -14.68 -9.54
CA ASP A 71 6.52 -15.31 -10.04
C ASP A 71 7.57 -15.40 -8.93
N LEU A 72 7.83 -14.30 -8.23
CA LEU A 72 8.73 -14.28 -7.09
C LEU A 72 8.30 -15.29 -6.02
N LEU A 73 7.06 -15.20 -5.57
CA LEU A 73 6.53 -16.01 -4.47
C LEU A 73 6.34 -17.48 -4.84
N ARG A 74 6.36 -17.83 -6.14
CA ARG A 74 6.40 -19.23 -6.60
C ARG A 74 7.72 -19.91 -6.25
N SER A 75 8.81 -19.16 -6.13
CA SER A 75 10.13 -19.68 -5.72
C SER A 75 10.34 -19.70 -4.21
N ILE A 76 9.42 -19.12 -3.43
CA ILE A 76 9.54 -19.02 -1.97
C ILE A 76 8.67 -20.12 -1.31
N PRO A 77 9.26 -21.02 -0.49
CA PRO A 77 8.51 -22.03 0.24
C PRO A 77 7.52 -21.42 1.24
N SER A 78 6.33 -22.00 1.34
CA SER A 78 5.38 -21.67 2.39
C SER A 78 5.90 -22.07 3.77
N LEU A 79 5.56 -21.28 4.79
CA LEU A 79 5.90 -21.63 6.18
C LEU A 79 5.04 -22.74 6.76
N ASP A 80 3.83 -22.93 6.22
CA ASP A 80 2.90 -23.97 6.69
C ASP A 80 3.19 -25.33 6.06
N ASP A 81 3.55 -25.32 4.78
CA ASP A 81 3.90 -26.52 4.02
C ASP A 81 5.06 -26.19 3.05
N PRO A 82 6.30 -26.46 3.45
CA PRO A 82 7.47 -26.16 2.61
C PRO A 82 7.52 -26.90 1.27
N SER A 83 6.65 -27.88 1.04
CA SER A 83 6.49 -28.52 -0.28
C SER A 83 5.68 -27.68 -1.27
N LYS A 84 4.99 -26.64 -0.78
CA LYS A 84 4.25 -25.66 -1.56
C LYS A 84 4.95 -24.31 -1.57
N SER A 85 4.64 -23.50 -2.56
CA SER A 85 5.10 -22.11 -2.59
C SER A 85 4.07 -21.18 -1.93
N VAL A 86 4.53 -19.98 -1.55
CA VAL A 86 3.65 -18.91 -1.05
C VAL A 86 2.58 -18.55 -2.08
N THR A 87 2.89 -18.57 -3.38
CA THR A 87 1.90 -18.39 -4.46
C THR A 87 0.83 -19.46 -4.39
N ALA A 88 1.21 -20.74 -4.28
CA ALA A 88 0.25 -21.85 -4.21
C ALA A 88 -0.67 -21.73 -2.98
N ASP A 89 -0.13 -21.35 -1.82
CA ASP A 89 -0.92 -21.10 -0.61
C ASP A 89 -1.91 -19.96 -0.78
N THR A 90 -1.49 -18.87 -1.42
CA THR A 90 -2.35 -17.70 -1.68
C THR A 90 -3.54 -18.09 -2.57
N PHE A 91 -3.29 -18.84 -3.64
CA PHE A 91 -4.37 -19.29 -4.54
C PHE A 91 -5.29 -20.30 -3.87
N ALA A 92 -4.76 -21.27 -3.12
CA ALA A 92 -5.58 -22.24 -2.38
C ALA A 92 -6.48 -21.54 -1.34
N PHE A 93 -5.92 -20.56 -0.62
CA PHE A 93 -6.72 -19.77 0.32
C PHE A 93 -7.83 -18.99 -0.38
N HIS A 94 -7.57 -18.42 -1.54
CA HIS A 94 -8.59 -17.70 -2.32
C HIS A 94 -9.71 -18.61 -2.81
N GLU A 95 -9.44 -19.86 -3.16
CA GLU A 95 -10.46 -20.84 -3.55
C GLU A 95 -11.44 -21.13 -2.40
N ASP A 96 -10.94 -21.22 -1.16
CA ASP A 96 -11.75 -21.49 0.03
C ASP A 96 -12.46 -20.22 0.56
N PHE A 97 -11.82 -19.05 0.41
CA PHE A 97 -12.24 -17.76 0.95
C PHE A 97 -12.31 -16.69 -0.12
N ALA A 98 -12.93 -17.00 -1.26
CA ALA A 98 -13.21 -16.01 -2.30
C ALA A 98 -14.04 -14.86 -1.74
N TRP A 99 -13.68 -13.65 -2.12
CA TRP A 99 -14.35 -12.45 -1.67
C TRP A 99 -15.71 -12.30 -2.34
N ASP A 100 -16.75 -12.05 -1.55
CA ASP A 100 -18.11 -11.76 -2.00
C ASP A 100 -18.76 -10.78 -1.01
N ASP A 101 -18.59 -9.49 -1.30
CA ASP A 101 -18.99 -8.41 -0.40
C ASP A 101 -20.46 -8.03 -0.64
N HIS A 102 -21.25 -8.03 0.43
CA HIS A 102 -22.66 -7.65 0.40
C HIS A 102 -22.94 -6.25 0.96
N ALA A 103 -21.95 -5.59 1.58
CA ALA A 103 -22.14 -4.33 2.31
C ALA A 103 -21.04 -3.29 2.03
N ARG A 104 -20.79 -2.96 0.76
CA ARG A 104 -19.73 -2.03 0.36
C ARG A 104 -19.92 -0.60 0.89
N LEU A 105 -21.14 -0.10 0.90
CA LEU A 105 -21.46 1.26 1.30
C LEU A 105 -22.57 1.29 2.34
N VAL A 106 -22.41 2.13 3.35
CA VAL A 106 -23.39 2.39 4.42
C VAL A 106 -23.69 3.87 4.45
N ASP A 107 -24.99 4.23 4.53
CA ASP A 107 -25.44 5.62 4.62
C ASP A 107 -25.41 6.17 6.05
N ALA A 108 -25.73 7.47 6.21
CA ALA A 108 -25.81 8.16 7.50
C ALA A 108 -26.83 7.54 8.47
N ASP A 109 -27.84 6.83 7.96
CA ASP A 109 -28.84 6.12 8.75
C ASP A 109 -28.36 4.73 9.20
N GLY A 110 -27.16 4.32 8.82
CA GLY A 110 -26.62 2.98 9.09
C GLY A 110 -27.25 1.90 8.21
N ARG A 111 -27.77 2.25 7.02
CA ARG A 111 -28.35 1.29 6.07
C ARG A 111 -27.35 0.95 4.98
N ILE A 112 -27.32 -0.32 4.60
CA ILE A 112 -26.53 -0.78 3.46
C ILE A 112 -27.12 -0.21 2.19
N VAL A 113 -26.30 0.48 1.40
CA VAL A 113 -26.63 1.07 0.10
C VAL A 113 -26.45 0.03 -0.99
N ASP A 114 -27.39 -0.06 -1.94
CA ASP A 114 -27.23 -0.89 -3.13
C ASP A 114 -26.10 -0.31 -4.02
N ALA A 115 -24.91 -0.92 -3.92
CA ALA A 115 -23.72 -0.54 -4.65
C ALA A 115 -23.63 -1.15 -6.06
N HIS A 116 -24.59 -2.01 -6.48
CA HIS A 116 -24.61 -2.63 -7.81
C HIS A 116 -24.71 -1.59 -8.92
N GLY A 117 -25.52 -0.55 -8.71
CA GLY A 117 -25.54 0.62 -9.58
C GLY A 117 -24.43 1.60 -9.23
N MET A 118 -23.57 1.92 -10.20
CA MET A 118 -22.41 2.80 -9.99
C MET A 118 -22.78 4.27 -9.72
N GLY A 119 -24.02 4.66 -10.00
CA GLY A 119 -24.53 6.02 -9.73
C GLY A 119 -24.15 7.08 -10.78
N PHE A 120 -23.63 6.68 -11.93
CA PHE A 120 -23.18 7.58 -12.98
C PHE A 120 -24.32 8.29 -13.73
N SER A 121 -24.19 9.59 -13.94
CA SER A 121 -24.88 10.34 -14.99
C SER A 121 -24.23 10.06 -16.36
N GLU A 122 -24.90 10.48 -17.45
CA GLU A 122 -24.30 10.41 -18.80
C GLU A 122 -23.01 11.19 -18.89
N ARG A 123 -22.93 12.34 -18.21
CA ARG A 123 -21.73 13.17 -18.17
C ARG A 123 -20.59 12.46 -17.47
N ASP A 124 -20.83 11.80 -16.33
CA ASP A 124 -19.80 11.07 -15.58
C ASP A 124 -19.20 9.95 -16.42
N ARG A 125 -20.03 9.21 -17.15
CA ARG A 125 -19.57 8.15 -18.06
C ARG A 125 -18.66 8.68 -19.16
N LEU A 126 -19.07 9.81 -19.80
CA LEU A 126 -18.27 10.44 -20.84
C LEU A 126 -16.94 10.96 -20.31
N GLU A 127 -16.93 11.58 -19.13
CA GLU A 127 -15.71 12.08 -18.49
C GLU A 127 -14.78 10.92 -18.11
N LEU A 128 -15.31 9.79 -17.61
CA LEU A 128 -14.53 8.60 -17.28
C LEU A 128 -13.88 7.98 -18.53
N ILE A 129 -14.65 7.79 -19.61
CA ILE A 129 -14.14 7.27 -20.88
C ILE A 129 -13.08 8.24 -21.46
N LYS A 130 -13.33 9.55 -21.40
CA LYS A 130 -12.38 10.56 -21.85
C LYS A 130 -11.09 10.50 -21.04
N CYS A 131 -11.17 10.39 -19.72
CA CYS A 131 -9.99 10.25 -18.86
C CYS A 131 -9.17 9.01 -19.24
N ALA A 132 -9.82 7.84 -19.35
CA ALA A 132 -9.18 6.60 -19.72
C ALA A 132 -8.51 6.64 -21.11
N ALA A 133 -9.11 7.35 -22.08
CA ALA A 133 -8.59 7.49 -23.44
C ALA A 133 -7.59 8.64 -23.63
N THR A 134 -7.40 9.50 -22.61
CA THR A 134 -6.50 10.66 -22.73
C THR A 134 -5.04 10.21 -22.60
N PRO A 135 -4.13 10.55 -23.53
CA PRO A 135 -2.72 10.27 -23.36
C PRO A 135 -2.16 10.86 -22.06
N GLU A 136 -1.38 10.07 -21.30
CA GLU A 136 -0.86 10.41 -19.97
C GLU A 136 -0.19 11.80 -19.93
N ARG A 137 0.64 12.13 -20.93
CA ARG A 137 1.30 13.44 -21.03
C ARG A 137 0.36 14.66 -21.01
N ARG A 138 -0.94 14.48 -21.29
CA ARG A 138 -1.95 15.54 -21.22
C ARG A 138 -2.60 15.65 -19.85
N LEU A 139 -2.32 14.69 -18.97
CA LEU A 139 -2.77 14.64 -17.60
C LEU A 139 -1.72 15.11 -16.61
N ASP A 140 -0.47 15.30 -17.08
CA ASP A 140 0.63 15.84 -16.26
C ASP A 140 0.22 17.14 -15.56
N GLY A 141 0.54 17.25 -14.29
CA GLY A 141 0.26 18.42 -13.46
C GLY A 141 -1.24 18.65 -13.14
N LYS A 142 -2.14 17.74 -13.55
CA LYS A 142 -3.58 17.86 -13.29
C LYS A 142 -4.00 17.04 -12.07
N ARG A 143 -5.03 17.55 -11.40
CA ARG A 143 -5.77 16.84 -10.36
C ARG A 143 -6.91 16.03 -10.98
N ILE A 144 -7.44 15.05 -10.25
CA ILE A 144 -8.66 14.33 -10.65
C ILE A 144 -9.83 15.32 -10.80
N THR A 145 -9.93 16.33 -9.93
CA THR A 145 -10.93 17.41 -10.02
C THR A 145 -10.90 18.22 -11.31
N ASP A 146 -9.77 18.25 -12.02
CA ASP A 146 -9.66 18.92 -13.31
C ASP A 146 -10.26 18.08 -14.47
N CYS A 147 -10.54 16.80 -14.21
CA CYS A 147 -11.03 15.84 -15.20
C CYS A 147 -12.52 15.53 -15.05
N PHE A 148 -13.09 15.72 -13.84
CA PHE A 148 -14.45 15.30 -13.50
C PHE A 148 -15.24 16.42 -12.87
N ASN A 149 -16.56 16.41 -13.12
CA ASN A 149 -17.50 17.32 -12.49
C ASN A 149 -17.76 16.94 -11.01
N GLU A 150 -18.30 17.86 -10.21
CA GLU A 150 -18.58 17.64 -8.78
C GLU A 150 -19.52 16.44 -8.51
N GLY A 151 -20.45 16.15 -9.43
CA GLY A 151 -21.38 15.02 -9.29
C GLY A 151 -20.68 13.66 -9.29
N PHE A 152 -19.59 13.55 -10.03
CA PHE A 152 -18.78 12.32 -10.09
C PHE A 152 -18.31 11.87 -8.70
N PHE A 153 -17.88 12.81 -7.85
CA PHE A 153 -17.38 12.56 -6.50
C PHE A 153 -18.48 12.17 -5.49
N ARG A 154 -19.74 12.10 -5.92
CA ARG A 154 -20.88 11.65 -5.12
C ARG A 154 -21.47 10.33 -5.61
N THR A 155 -20.89 9.73 -6.63
CA THR A 155 -21.32 8.43 -7.18
C THR A 155 -20.93 7.28 -6.26
N ASN A 156 -21.67 6.18 -6.30
CA ASN A 156 -21.29 4.94 -5.61
C ASN A 156 -19.92 4.45 -6.10
N PHE A 157 -19.65 4.59 -7.41
CA PHE A 157 -18.34 4.28 -7.98
C PHE A 157 -17.22 5.03 -7.25
N TRP A 158 -17.34 6.35 -7.10
CA TRP A 158 -16.29 7.13 -6.44
C TRP A 158 -16.08 6.70 -5.00
N TRP A 159 -17.14 6.50 -4.22
CA TRP A 159 -17.01 6.06 -2.82
C TRP A 159 -16.36 4.70 -2.71
N MET A 160 -16.70 3.74 -3.57
CA MET A 160 -16.02 2.46 -3.61
C MET A 160 -14.58 2.58 -4.09
N TRP A 161 -14.33 3.42 -5.11
CA TRP A 161 -13.00 3.61 -5.69
C TRP A 161 -12.02 4.25 -4.71
N CYS A 162 -12.40 5.39 -4.12
CA CYS A 162 -11.53 6.12 -3.22
C CYS A 162 -11.18 5.31 -1.96
N THR A 163 -12.08 4.49 -1.45
CA THR A 163 -11.80 3.64 -0.29
C THR A 163 -11.09 2.32 -0.65
N THR A 164 -11.29 1.79 -1.85
CA THR A 164 -10.53 0.61 -2.30
C THR A 164 -9.05 0.94 -2.57
N PHE A 165 -8.79 2.09 -3.20
CA PHE A 165 -7.47 2.47 -3.70
C PHE A 165 -6.85 3.68 -2.99
N ALA A 166 -7.51 4.25 -1.98
CA ALA A 166 -7.07 5.41 -1.22
C ALA A 166 -6.91 6.70 -2.05
N PHE A 167 -7.74 6.89 -3.09
CA PHE A 167 -7.74 8.11 -3.88
C PHE A 167 -8.55 9.22 -3.20
N GLU A 168 -8.06 10.44 -3.39
CA GLU A 168 -8.73 11.66 -2.97
C GLU A 168 -8.88 12.62 -4.16
N PRO A 169 -9.89 13.50 -4.18
CA PRO A 169 -10.20 14.32 -5.37
C PRO A 169 -9.04 15.20 -5.86
N TRP A 170 -8.13 15.59 -4.97
CA TRP A 170 -6.96 16.43 -5.28
C TRP A 170 -5.74 15.66 -5.76
N HIS A 171 -5.77 14.32 -5.74
CA HIS A 171 -4.69 13.50 -6.25
C HIS A 171 -4.47 13.66 -7.77
N GLY A 172 -3.33 13.19 -8.25
CA GLY A 172 -2.90 13.30 -9.64
C GLY A 172 -3.79 12.53 -10.61
N ALA A 173 -4.22 13.19 -11.67
CA ALA A 173 -5.02 12.58 -12.73
C ALA A 173 -4.26 11.47 -13.48
N VAL A 174 -2.92 11.54 -13.54
CA VAL A 174 -2.06 10.50 -14.13
C VAL A 174 -2.22 9.19 -13.38
N GLU A 175 -2.15 9.21 -12.05
CA GLU A 175 -2.27 7.99 -11.23
C GLU A 175 -3.68 7.41 -11.35
N PHE A 176 -4.72 8.24 -11.32
CA PHE A 176 -6.09 7.80 -11.51
C PHE A 176 -6.30 7.17 -12.89
N HIS A 177 -5.76 7.77 -13.96
CA HIS A 177 -5.78 7.24 -15.33
C HIS A 177 -5.11 5.86 -15.41
N ARG A 178 -3.91 5.70 -14.82
CA ARG A 178 -3.20 4.42 -14.78
C ARG A 178 -4.05 3.35 -14.10
N TYR A 179 -4.66 3.68 -12.97
CA TYR A 179 -5.54 2.78 -12.23
C TYR A 179 -6.78 2.37 -13.03
N LEU A 180 -7.43 3.32 -13.73
CA LEU A 180 -8.57 3.02 -14.60
C LEU A 180 -8.19 1.99 -15.66
N ASN A 181 -7.05 2.19 -16.34
CA ASN A 181 -6.60 1.31 -17.41
C ASN A 181 -6.11 -0.05 -16.89
N ARG A 182 -5.40 -0.04 -15.75
CA ARG A 182 -4.84 -1.26 -15.14
C ARG A 182 -5.91 -2.18 -14.57
N PHE A 183 -6.96 -1.61 -13.95
CA PHE A 183 -7.98 -2.36 -13.23
C PHE A 183 -9.36 -2.37 -13.90
N VAL A 184 -9.46 -1.99 -15.17
CA VAL A 184 -10.73 -2.00 -15.91
C VAL A 184 -11.39 -3.38 -15.93
N HIS A 185 -10.61 -4.46 -15.91
CA HIS A 185 -11.10 -5.85 -15.88
C HIS A 185 -11.82 -6.20 -14.55
N LEU A 186 -11.59 -5.46 -13.48
CA LEU A 186 -12.26 -5.63 -12.18
C LEU A 186 -13.61 -4.89 -12.09
N PHE A 187 -13.96 -4.05 -13.07
CA PHE A 187 -15.19 -3.25 -13.02
C PHE A 187 -16.44 -4.13 -12.88
N LYS A 188 -16.47 -5.28 -13.53
CA LYS A 188 -17.59 -6.21 -13.48
C LYS A 188 -17.95 -6.68 -12.08
N THR A 189 -16.95 -6.82 -11.22
CA THR A 189 -17.07 -7.36 -9.86
C THR A 189 -16.71 -6.33 -8.80
N PHE A 190 -16.72 -5.04 -9.14
CA PHE A 190 -16.25 -3.99 -8.25
C PHE A 190 -17.15 -3.79 -7.02
N ASP A 191 -18.44 -4.06 -7.16
CA ASP A 191 -19.42 -4.04 -6.09
C ASP A 191 -19.29 -5.21 -5.11
N THR A 192 -18.83 -6.39 -5.57
CA THR A 192 -18.63 -7.59 -4.74
C THR A 192 -17.16 -7.84 -4.39
N MET A 193 -16.23 -7.20 -5.08
CA MET A 193 -14.78 -7.42 -4.97
C MET A 193 -14.33 -8.86 -5.24
N SER A 194 -15.14 -9.70 -5.90
CA SER A 194 -14.83 -11.11 -6.11
C SER A 194 -13.61 -11.37 -7.01
N GLY A 195 -13.09 -10.36 -7.70
CA GLY A 195 -11.81 -10.43 -8.44
C GLY A 195 -10.57 -10.09 -7.60
N ILE A 196 -10.75 -9.80 -6.31
CA ILE A 196 -9.68 -9.42 -5.41
C ILE A 196 -9.22 -10.62 -4.59
N TYR A 197 -7.92 -10.83 -4.54
CA TYR A 197 -7.27 -11.90 -3.78
C TYR A 197 -6.72 -11.37 -2.46
N ARG A 198 -6.70 -12.23 -1.46
CA ARG A 198 -6.11 -11.97 -0.14
C ARG A 198 -5.20 -13.11 0.28
N THR A 199 -4.31 -12.81 1.21
CA THR A 199 -3.53 -13.79 1.94
C THR A 199 -4.28 -14.28 3.17
N ARG A 200 -3.98 -15.50 3.64
CA ARG A 200 -4.59 -16.11 4.84
C ARG A 200 -4.38 -15.23 6.08
N PHE A 201 -3.14 -14.84 6.33
CA PHE A 201 -2.76 -13.92 7.40
C PHE A 201 -2.50 -12.52 6.84
N ASN A 202 -2.12 -11.57 7.67
CA ASN A 202 -1.59 -10.29 7.24
C ASN A 202 -0.37 -10.47 6.32
N GLN A 203 0.02 -9.41 5.60
CA GLN A 203 1.06 -9.52 4.56
C GLN A 203 2.46 -9.76 5.14
N PHE A 204 2.73 -9.33 6.38
CA PHE A 204 4.00 -9.65 7.02
C PHE A 204 4.14 -11.17 7.20
N ASP A 205 3.14 -11.80 7.78
CA ASP A 205 3.16 -13.24 8.05
C ASP A 205 3.07 -14.10 6.80
N SER A 206 2.31 -13.64 5.79
CA SER A 206 2.07 -14.43 4.57
C SER A 206 3.14 -14.24 3.48
N ILE A 207 3.84 -13.09 3.45
CA ILE A 207 4.76 -12.73 2.37
C ILE A 207 6.15 -12.40 2.91
N VAL A 208 6.24 -11.46 3.85
CA VAL A 208 7.53 -10.96 4.33
C VAL A 208 8.27 -12.03 5.11
N ARG A 209 7.63 -12.67 6.07
CA ARG A 209 8.21 -13.74 6.92
C ARG A 209 8.78 -14.92 6.13
N PRO A 210 8.04 -15.54 5.19
CA PRO A 210 8.60 -16.63 4.38
C PRO A 210 9.75 -16.16 3.48
N LEU A 211 9.66 -14.96 2.90
CA LEU A 211 10.71 -14.39 2.07
C LEU A 211 11.98 -14.09 2.88
N LEU A 212 11.84 -13.47 4.05
CA LEU A 212 12.96 -13.24 5.00
C LEU A 212 13.62 -14.55 5.43
N LYS A 213 12.80 -15.54 5.78
CA LYS A 213 13.33 -16.86 6.15
C LYS A 213 14.16 -17.45 5.01
N TRP A 214 13.60 -17.45 3.80
CA TRP A 214 14.31 -17.98 2.63
C TRP A 214 15.62 -17.23 2.38
N LEU A 215 15.61 -15.88 2.42
CA LEU A 215 16.81 -15.06 2.24
C LEU A 215 17.86 -15.33 3.32
N THR A 216 17.45 -15.47 4.57
CA THR A 216 18.33 -15.79 5.70
C THR A 216 18.96 -17.19 5.51
N ASP A 217 18.18 -18.17 5.09
CA ASP A 217 18.66 -19.52 4.79
C ASP A 217 19.68 -19.54 3.62
N GLN A 218 19.58 -18.56 2.69
CA GLN A 218 20.58 -18.34 1.62
C GLN A 218 21.82 -17.57 2.11
N GLY A 219 21.84 -17.06 3.34
CA GLY A 219 22.98 -16.34 3.91
C GLY A 219 22.92 -14.81 3.76
N VAL A 220 21.80 -14.24 3.31
CA VAL A 220 21.61 -12.78 3.23
C VAL A 220 21.69 -12.16 4.62
N THR A 221 22.39 -11.03 4.73
CA THR A 221 22.53 -10.29 5.98
C THR A 221 21.58 -9.09 6.02
N VAL A 222 20.74 -8.96 7.05
CA VAL A 222 19.98 -7.76 7.35
C VAL A 222 20.63 -7.02 8.52
N ARG A 223 20.98 -5.75 8.32
CA ARG A 223 21.53 -4.87 9.34
C ARG A 223 20.48 -3.87 9.77
N LEU A 224 19.74 -4.19 10.83
CA LEU A 224 18.75 -3.30 11.45
C LEU A 224 19.44 -2.14 12.18
N GLY A 225 18.70 -1.04 12.43
CA GLY A 225 19.20 0.17 13.08
C GLY A 225 20.33 0.83 12.31
N THR A 226 20.38 0.67 10.98
CA THR A 226 21.42 1.19 10.09
C THR A 226 20.79 2.13 9.07
N ARG A 227 20.91 3.43 9.31
CA ARG A 227 20.40 4.49 8.43
C ARG A 227 21.47 4.88 7.41
N VAL A 228 21.17 4.73 6.12
CA VAL A 228 22.00 5.28 5.04
C VAL A 228 21.67 6.76 4.90
N THR A 229 22.66 7.62 5.05
CA THR A 229 22.49 9.09 5.07
C THR A 229 22.95 9.74 3.77
N ASP A 230 23.87 9.11 3.06
CA ASP A 230 24.40 9.61 1.79
C ASP A 230 25.03 8.50 0.92
N LEU A 231 25.14 8.79 -0.38
CA LEU A 231 25.92 8.02 -1.35
C LEU A 231 27.01 8.90 -1.93
N THR A 232 28.26 8.47 -1.86
CA THR A 232 29.37 9.14 -2.56
C THR A 232 29.37 8.69 -4.02
N LEU A 233 29.29 9.66 -4.94
CA LEU A 233 29.33 9.40 -6.38
C LEU A 233 30.74 9.64 -6.92
N ALA A 234 31.17 8.86 -7.92
CA ALA A 234 32.46 9.03 -8.55
C ALA A 234 32.64 10.44 -9.11
N GLY A 235 33.80 11.07 -8.84
CA GLY A 235 34.08 12.45 -9.21
C GLY A 235 33.64 13.51 -8.20
N GLU A 236 32.92 13.16 -7.14
CA GLU A 236 32.67 14.06 -6.01
C GLU A 236 33.96 14.23 -5.17
N GLY A 237 34.37 15.47 -4.95
CA GLY A 237 35.53 15.80 -4.09
C GLY A 237 36.88 15.90 -4.81
N GLU A 238 36.97 15.60 -6.09
CA GLU A 238 38.12 16.01 -6.90
C GLU A 238 37.97 17.50 -7.21
N GLY A 239 38.47 18.38 -6.30
CA GLY A 239 38.47 19.82 -6.49
C GLY A 239 39.07 20.21 -7.83
N GLU A 240 38.62 21.33 -8.40
CA GLU A 240 39.21 22.00 -9.54
C GLU A 240 40.70 22.35 -9.28
N GLY A 241 41.53 21.31 -9.34
CA GLY A 241 42.96 21.45 -9.42
C GLY A 241 43.30 21.75 -10.88
N GLU A 242 43.63 22.99 -11.16
CA GLU A 242 44.25 23.43 -12.44
C GLU A 242 45.42 22.50 -12.78
N GLY A 243 45.17 21.59 -13.71
CA GLY A 243 46.16 20.72 -14.28
C GLY A 243 45.72 20.34 -15.69
N GLU A 244 46.10 21.20 -16.70
CA GLU A 244 46.06 20.83 -18.11
C GLU A 244 46.95 19.61 -18.35
N GLY A 245 46.41 18.42 -18.21
CA GLY A 245 46.94 17.17 -18.67
C GLY A 245 45.90 16.50 -19.53
N GLU A 246 46.18 16.33 -20.82
CA GLU A 246 45.38 15.54 -21.75
C GLU A 246 45.04 14.15 -21.11
N ARG A 247 43.80 14.00 -20.59
CA ARG A 247 43.28 12.72 -20.16
C ARG A 247 42.66 12.00 -21.35
N GLU A 248 43.37 11.00 -21.89
CA GLU A 248 42.74 9.91 -22.64
C GLU A 248 41.68 9.27 -21.75
N GLY A 249 40.39 9.54 -21.97
CA GLY A 249 39.32 8.92 -21.22
C GLY A 249 37.98 9.65 -21.19
N GLY A 250 37.63 10.41 -22.19
CA GLY A 250 36.38 11.20 -22.29
C GLY A 250 35.06 10.40 -22.25
N ARG A 251 35.06 9.13 -21.80
CA ARG A 251 33.85 8.31 -21.65
C ARG A 251 33.41 8.07 -20.19
N HIS A 252 34.24 8.40 -19.18
CA HIS A 252 33.93 8.10 -17.78
C HIS A 252 33.49 9.32 -16.95
N ALA A 253 33.66 10.55 -17.42
CA ALA A 253 33.33 11.75 -16.65
C ALA A 253 31.83 11.93 -16.36
N ASP A 254 30.96 11.23 -17.08
CA ASP A 254 29.51 11.36 -17.00
C ASP A 254 28.80 10.14 -16.38
N ALA A 255 29.53 9.07 -16.02
CA ALA A 255 28.95 7.86 -15.44
C ALA A 255 28.44 8.10 -14.02
N LEU A 256 27.27 7.55 -13.70
CA LEU A 256 26.70 7.57 -12.36
C LEU A 256 27.13 6.28 -11.61
N THR A 257 28.18 6.39 -10.82
CA THR A 257 28.76 5.25 -10.07
C THR A 257 28.84 5.59 -8.59
N VAL A 258 28.26 4.76 -7.74
CA VAL A 258 28.38 4.86 -6.28
C VAL A 258 29.72 4.22 -5.87
N THR A 259 30.49 4.93 -5.05
CA THR A 259 31.81 4.45 -4.54
C THR A 259 31.82 4.24 -3.03
N ALA A 260 30.88 4.85 -2.29
CA ALA A 260 30.74 4.60 -0.85
C ALA A 260 29.30 4.90 -0.39
N LEU A 261 28.94 4.32 0.76
CA LEU A 261 27.70 4.60 1.50
C LEU A 261 28.09 5.21 2.83
N ALA A 262 27.58 6.40 3.14
CA ALA A 262 27.62 6.95 4.49
C ALA A 262 26.44 6.38 5.29
N VAL A 263 26.73 5.81 6.45
CA VAL A 263 25.70 5.18 7.30
C VAL A 263 25.85 5.63 8.73
N THR A 264 24.72 5.78 9.43
CA THR A 264 24.70 5.98 10.88
C THR A 264 24.15 4.72 11.54
N ARG A 265 24.88 4.14 12.48
CA ARG A 265 24.49 2.95 13.22
C ARG A 265 24.77 3.13 14.71
N SER A 266 23.76 2.94 15.55
CA SER A 266 23.88 3.13 17.01
C SER A 266 24.50 4.50 17.38
N GLY A 267 24.16 5.56 16.64
CA GLY A 267 24.65 6.93 16.86
C GLY A 267 26.12 7.15 16.42
N ARG A 268 26.69 6.23 15.64
CA ARG A 268 28.04 6.37 15.05
C ARG A 268 27.96 6.40 13.55
N ASP A 269 28.70 7.33 12.97
CA ASP A 269 28.83 7.43 11.52
C ASP A 269 29.94 6.49 11.06
N GLU A 270 29.63 5.73 10.01
CA GLU A 270 30.52 4.75 9.38
C GLU A 270 30.44 4.93 7.86
N GLU A 271 31.48 4.53 7.15
CA GLU A 271 31.52 4.49 5.69
C GLU A 271 31.67 3.05 5.23
N ILE A 272 30.84 2.66 4.27
CA ILE A 272 30.92 1.36 3.59
C ILE A 272 31.44 1.63 2.18
N ALA A 273 32.65 1.17 1.87
CA ALA A 273 33.22 1.25 0.54
C ALA A 273 32.45 0.35 -0.44
N VAL A 274 32.17 0.87 -1.62
CA VAL A 274 31.50 0.17 -2.73
C VAL A 274 32.55 -0.06 -3.83
N GLY A 275 32.79 -1.30 -4.15
CA GLY A 275 33.72 -1.71 -5.22
C GLY A 275 33.12 -1.46 -6.61
N PRO A 276 33.95 -1.51 -7.67
CA PRO A 276 33.52 -1.24 -9.03
C PRO A 276 32.48 -2.22 -9.58
N ASP A 277 32.46 -3.44 -9.08
CA ASP A 277 31.50 -4.49 -9.48
C ASP A 277 30.33 -4.63 -8.50
N ASP A 278 30.34 -3.87 -7.38
CA ASP A 278 29.29 -3.92 -6.38
C ASP A 278 28.05 -3.16 -6.86
N LEU A 279 26.86 -3.59 -6.39
CA LEU A 279 25.59 -2.97 -6.73
C LEU A 279 24.99 -2.25 -5.53
N VAL A 280 24.32 -1.14 -5.79
CA VAL A 280 23.56 -0.37 -4.79
C VAL A 280 22.13 -0.19 -5.29
N MET A 281 21.15 -0.62 -4.50
CA MET A 281 19.74 -0.41 -4.80
C MET A 281 19.08 0.34 -3.65
N VAL A 282 18.44 1.45 -3.95
CA VAL A 282 17.87 2.36 -2.95
C VAL A 282 16.35 2.34 -3.00
N THR A 283 15.70 2.03 -1.88
CA THR A 283 14.28 2.34 -1.71
C THR A 283 14.17 3.83 -1.41
N ASN A 284 13.86 4.62 -2.44
CA ASN A 284 13.73 6.07 -2.34
C ASN A 284 12.32 6.45 -1.88
N GLY A 285 12.24 7.18 -0.77
CA GLY A 285 10.95 7.50 -0.12
C GLY A 285 10.26 6.28 0.49
N SER A 286 9.35 6.52 1.41
CA SER A 286 8.51 5.47 1.98
C SER A 286 7.15 6.04 2.37
N MET A 287 6.08 5.37 1.94
CA MET A 287 4.71 5.77 2.28
C MET A 287 4.38 5.65 3.77
N THR A 288 5.16 4.87 4.51
CA THR A 288 4.98 4.68 5.96
C THR A 288 6.09 5.32 6.80
N ALA A 289 7.01 6.08 6.17
CA ALA A 289 7.98 6.88 6.92
C ALA A 289 7.28 7.90 7.83
N GLY A 290 7.88 8.20 8.97
CA GLY A 290 7.34 9.15 9.93
C GLY A 290 5.99 8.76 10.55
N SER A 291 5.52 7.52 10.38
CA SER A 291 4.26 7.06 10.99
C SER A 291 4.38 7.01 12.51
N ALA A 292 3.29 7.40 13.19
CA ALA A 292 3.17 7.31 14.64
C ALA A 292 2.05 6.35 15.03
N LEU A 293 2.23 5.70 16.19
CA LEU A 293 1.21 4.86 16.82
C LEU A 293 0.70 5.54 18.09
N GLY A 294 -0.60 5.50 18.30
CA GLY A 294 -1.24 5.83 19.56
C GLY A 294 -1.51 4.59 20.41
N THR A 295 -2.38 4.75 21.38
CA THR A 295 -2.89 3.67 22.24
C THR A 295 -4.40 3.82 22.41
N THR A 296 -5.01 2.88 23.11
CA THR A 296 -6.44 3.00 23.50
C THR A 296 -6.75 4.33 24.17
N ASP A 297 -5.80 4.87 24.94
CA ASP A 297 -6.00 6.06 25.79
C ASP A 297 -5.20 7.30 25.35
N ALA A 298 -4.40 7.19 24.29
CA ALA A 298 -3.61 8.29 23.75
C ALA A 298 -3.66 8.35 22.21
N PRO A 299 -3.70 9.55 21.61
CA PRO A 299 -3.63 9.70 20.16
C PRO A 299 -2.25 9.36 19.62
N ALA A 300 -2.17 9.12 18.31
CA ALA A 300 -0.90 9.05 17.60
C ALA A 300 -0.33 10.47 17.38
N VAL A 301 0.92 10.71 17.74
CA VAL A 301 1.57 12.02 17.61
C VAL A 301 2.73 11.92 16.63
N LEU A 302 2.65 12.64 15.51
CA LEU A 302 3.71 12.69 14.51
C LEU A 302 4.90 13.51 15.01
N ASP A 303 6.10 13.03 14.74
CA ASP A 303 7.32 13.83 14.86
C ASP A 303 7.57 14.58 13.54
N ALA A 304 7.28 15.87 13.55
CA ALA A 304 7.48 16.72 12.38
C ALA A 304 8.96 17.03 12.08
N SER A 305 9.88 16.68 13.00
CA SER A 305 11.31 16.96 12.85
C SER A 305 12.07 15.90 12.05
N ASP A 306 11.53 14.67 11.92
CA ASP A 306 12.14 13.57 11.17
C ASP A 306 11.16 12.98 10.15
N PRO A 307 11.28 13.35 8.87
CA PRO A 307 10.45 12.77 7.80
C PRO A 307 10.78 11.29 7.51
N GLY A 308 11.86 10.75 8.10
CA GLY A 308 12.39 9.41 7.86
C GLY A 308 13.57 9.39 6.88
N GLY A 309 14.49 8.45 7.12
CA GLY A 309 15.76 8.37 6.39
C GLY A 309 15.62 8.17 4.90
N SER A 310 14.61 7.44 4.45
CA SER A 310 14.35 7.21 3.02
C SER A 310 14.03 8.49 2.24
N TRP A 311 13.33 9.45 2.85
CA TRP A 311 13.07 10.77 2.27
C TRP A 311 14.32 11.64 2.29
N ALA A 312 15.00 11.72 3.45
CA ALA A 312 16.21 12.51 3.61
C ALA A 312 17.33 12.07 2.67
N LEU A 313 17.51 10.75 2.48
CA LEU A 313 18.46 10.22 1.52
C LEU A 313 18.10 10.64 0.09
N TRP A 314 16.83 10.50 -0.31
CA TRP A 314 16.42 10.87 -1.65
C TRP A 314 16.56 12.38 -1.91
N GLU A 315 16.24 13.24 -0.95
CA GLU A 315 16.49 14.70 -1.02
C GLU A 315 17.98 14.99 -1.24
N THR A 316 18.85 14.34 -0.47
CA THR A 316 20.30 14.46 -0.61
C THR A 316 20.76 14.09 -2.03
N LEU A 317 20.30 12.94 -2.54
CA LEU A 317 20.70 12.46 -3.87
C LEU A 317 20.14 13.34 -5.00
N ALA A 318 18.90 13.78 -4.90
CA ALA A 318 18.27 14.66 -5.89
C ALA A 318 18.96 16.05 -5.95
N ALA A 319 19.46 16.54 -4.81
CA ALA A 319 20.23 17.78 -4.75
C ALA A 319 21.62 17.66 -5.38
N LYS A 320 22.24 16.48 -5.30
CA LYS A 320 23.56 16.23 -5.88
C LYS A 320 23.54 16.13 -7.40
N ARG A 321 22.49 15.53 -7.98
CA ARG A 321 22.50 15.23 -9.40
C ARG A 321 21.12 15.35 -10.05
N PRO A 322 20.99 16.12 -11.15
CA PRO A 322 19.76 16.16 -11.95
C PRO A 322 19.40 14.77 -12.49
N GLY A 323 18.09 14.48 -12.60
CA GLY A 323 17.57 13.21 -13.11
C GLY A 323 17.35 12.13 -12.04
N LEU A 324 17.69 12.40 -10.76
CA LEU A 324 17.40 11.52 -9.64
C LEU A 324 16.04 11.82 -8.97
N GLY A 325 15.14 12.48 -9.71
CA GLY A 325 13.77 12.75 -9.27
C GLY A 325 13.62 14.06 -8.49
N ASN A 326 12.39 14.25 -7.94
CA ASN A 326 12.02 15.44 -7.17
C ASN A 326 11.20 15.03 -5.95
N PRO A 327 11.83 14.65 -4.84
CA PRO A 327 11.13 14.16 -3.64
C PRO A 327 10.17 15.18 -3.05
N ALA A 328 10.42 16.50 -3.20
CA ALA A 328 9.57 17.55 -2.67
C ALA A 328 8.12 17.49 -3.18
N VAL A 329 7.90 16.95 -4.38
CA VAL A 329 6.55 16.72 -4.92
C VAL A 329 5.74 15.77 -4.05
N PHE A 330 6.40 14.82 -3.39
CA PHE A 330 5.75 13.75 -2.65
C PHE A 330 5.74 13.93 -1.14
N ASN A 331 6.70 14.69 -0.59
CA ASN A 331 6.86 14.80 0.87
C ASN A 331 6.67 16.21 1.45
N SER A 332 6.49 17.25 0.63
CA SER A 332 6.33 18.62 1.12
C SER A 332 4.95 18.94 1.70
N SER A 333 3.93 18.13 1.39
CA SER A 333 2.55 18.36 1.81
C SER A 333 1.96 17.14 2.55
N PRO A 334 2.44 16.80 3.76
CA PRO A 334 1.91 15.66 4.51
C PRO A 334 0.41 15.73 4.77
N ALA A 335 -0.17 16.93 4.88
CA ALA A 335 -1.61 17.10 5.06
C ALA A 335 -2.44 16.59 3.87
N ASP A 336 -1.88 16.65 2.65
CA ASP A 336 -2.56 16.18 1.43
C ASP A 336 -2.41 14.68 1.19
N SER A 337 -1.62 13.99 2.01
CA SER A 337 -1.32 12.56 1.84
C SER A 337 -1.46 11.74 3.13
N CYS A 338 -1.84 12.38 4.23
CA CYS A 338 -2.01 11.73 5.52
C CYS A 338 -3.38 11.05 5.63
N TRP A 339 -3.40 9.83 6.11
CA TRP A 339 -4.62 9.25 6.64
C TRP A 339 -4.42 8.68 8.04
N GLY A 340 -5.54 8.44 8.75
CA GLY A 340 -5.59 7.72 10.01
C GLY A 340 -6.07 6.29 9.80
N SER A 341 -5.43 5.34 10.44
CA SER A 341 -5.94 3.97 10.54
C SER A 341 -5.92 3.49 11.98
N PHE A 342 -6.51 2.35 12.24
CA PHE A 342 -6.52 1.76 13.57
C PHE A 342 -6.70 0.26 13.48
N THR A 343 -6.07 -0.45 14.40
CA THR A 343 -6.24 -1.89 14.57
C THR A 343 -6.93 -2.15 15.92
N VAL A 344 -7.94 -3.00 15.90
CA VAL A 344 -8.69 -3.39 17.10
C VAL A 344 -8.42 -4.84 17.39
N THR A 345 -8.01 -5.12 18.62
CA THR A 345 -7.79 -6.45 19.17
C THR A 345 -8.77 -6.70 20.31
N THR A 346 -9.47 -7.81 20.29
CA THR A 346 -10.41 -8.18 21.35
C THR A 346 -10.43 -9.69 21.58
N GLN A 347 -10.73 -10.11 22.81
CA GLN A 347 -11.02 -11.52 23.15
C GLN A 347 -12.54 -11.79 23.20
N ASP A 348 -13.36 -10.78 22.89
CA ASP A 348 -14.81 -10.88 22.84
C ASP A 348 -15.30 -11.01 21.38
N PRO A 349 -15.95 -12.10 20.97
CA PRO A 349 -16.41 -12.30 19.60
C PRO A 349 -17.64 -11.43 19.23
N THR A 350 -18.17 -10.62 20.15
CA THR A 350 -19.43 -9.88 19.97
C THR A 350 -19.39 -8.99 18.74
N PHE A 351 -18.30 -8.24 18.54
CA PHE A 351 -18.17 -7.35 17.38
C PHE A 351 -18.24 -8.13 16.06
N PHE A 352 -17.50 -9.23 15.95
CA PHE A 352 -17.49 -10.05 14.73
C PHE A 352 -18.87 -10.61 14.40
N LYS A 353 -19.57 -11.19 15.38
CA LYS A 353 -20.93 -11.71 15.19
C LYS A 353 -21.90 -10.63 14.73
N LEU A 354 -21.85 -9.45 15.35
CA LEU A 354 -22.71 -8.32 14.97
C LEU A 354 -22.38 -7.81 13.55
N MET A 355 -21.10 -7.77 13.18
CA MET A 355 -20.70 -7.35 11.84
C MET A 355 -21.06 -8.35 10.76
N GLU A 356 -20.95 -9.66 11.04
CA GLU A 356 -21.40 -10.71 10.12
C GLU A 356 -22.91 -10.67 9.93
N ASP A 357 -23.68 -10.50 11.01
CA ASP A 357 -25.13 -10.33 10.95
C ASP A 357 -25.52 -9.04 10.20
N PHE A 358 -24.78 -7.95 10.42
CA PHE A 358 -25.02 -6.66 9.76
C PHE A 358 -24.71 -6.72 8.28
N SER A 359 -23.54 -7.23 7.90
CA SER A 359 -23.05 -7.22 6.52
C SER A 359 -23.61 -8.37 5.67
N GLY A 360 -24.06 -9.46 6.30
CA GLY A 360 -24.41 -10.70 5.62
C GLY A 360 -23.21 -11.46 5.05
N SER A 361 -21.99 -11.08 5.43
CA SER A 361 -20.74 -11.69 4.96
C SER A 361 -19.95 -12.24 6.14
N GLU A 362 -19.38 -13.44 5.97
CA GLU A 362 -18.45 -14.05 6.92
C GLU A 362 -17.13 -13.25 6.98
N ALA A 363 -16.50 -13.20 8.14
CA ALA A 363 -15.19 -12.56 8.30
C ALA A 363 -14.17 -13.14 7.32
N GLY A 364 -13.50 -12.26 6.56
CA GLY A 364 -12.57 -12.66 5.50
C GLY A 364 -13.19 -12.85 4.11
N LYS A 365 -14.53 -13.01 4.02
CA LYS A 365 -15.27 -13.04 2.73
C LYS A 365 -15.96 -11.73 2.41
N GLY A 366 -16.33 -10.93 3.41
CA GLY A 366 -16.73 -9.54 3.28
C GLY A 366 -15.50 -8.62 3.21
N GLY A 367 -15.64 -7.56 2.45
CA GLY A 367 -14.52 -6.71 2.12
C GLY A 367 -14.41 -5.43 2.89
N LEU A 368 -14.55 -4.33 2.17
CA LEU A 368 -14.46 -2.97 2.65
C LEU A 368 -15.88 -2.42 2.91
N ILE A 369 -16.21 -2.18 4.17
CA ILE A 369 -17.49 -1.58 4.58
C ILE A 369 -17.25 -0.10 4.81
N THR A 370 -17.68 0.74 3.88
CA THR A 370 -17.45 2.18 3.89
C THR A 370 -18.69 2.94 4.35
N PHE A 371 -18.55 3.75 5.39
CA PHE A 371 -19.55 4.72 5.82
C PHE A 371 -19.40 5.98 4.97
N LYS A 372 -20.07 6.00 3.81
CA LYS A 372 -19.89 7.04 2.77
C LYS A 372 -20.23 8.46 3.21
N ASP A 373 -21.06 8.59 4.24
CA ASP A 373 -21.51 9.87 4.78
C ASP A 373 -20.78 10.23 6.09
N SER A 374 -19.82 9.40 6.54
CA SER A 374 -18.97 9.72 7.70
C SER A 374 -18.04 10.89 7.39
N ALA A 375 -17.91 11.82 8.32
CA ALA A 375 -17.00 12.96 8.21
C ALA A 375 -15.54 12.51 7.96
N TRP A 376 -15.12 11.38 8.55
CA TRP A 376 -13.79 10.81 8.36
C TRP A 376 -13.69 9.89 7.13
N LEU A 377 -14.81 9.63 6.44
CA LEU A 377 -14.91 8.59 5.41
C LEU A 377 -14.39 7.25 5.94
N LEU A 378 -14.96 6.83 7.07
CA LEU A 378 -14.58 5.60 7.76
C LEU A 378 -14.82 4.36 6.89
N THR A 379 -13.86 3.46 6.93
CA THR A 379 -13.97 2.13 6.32
C THR A 379 -13.50 1.06 7.30
N ILE A 380 -14.24 -0.04 7.40
CA ILE A 380 -13.93 -1.20 8.23
C ILE A 380 -13.55 -2.36 7.33
N VAL A 381 -12.55 -3.12 7.76
CA VAL A 381 -12.15 -4.38 7.13
C VAL A 381 -12.22 -5.50 8.15
N LEU A 382 -13.13 -6.44 7.92
CA LEU A 382 -13.29 -7.62 8.76
C LEU A 382 -12.42 -8.74 8.19
N ASN A 383 -11.23 -8.89 8.72
CA ASN A 383 -10.25 -9.86 8.24
C ASN A 383 -10.65 -11.31 8.56
N HIS A 384 -10.16 -12.27 7.77
CA HIS A 384 -10.16 -13.69 8.13
C HIS A 384 -9.45 -13.89 9.47
N GLN A 385 -9.96 -14.81 10.29
CA GLN A 385 -9.37 -15.16 11.59
C GLN A 385 -8.78 -16.59 11.56
N PRO A 386 -7.62 -16.79 12.17
CA PRO A 386 -6.72 -15.80 12.76
C PRO A 386 -6.08 -14.91 11.67
N HIS A 387 -5.87 -13.61 11.97
CA HIS A 387 -5.25 -12.68 11.03
C HIS A 387 -3.73 -12.55 11.22
N PHE A 388 -3.22 -12.93 12.37
CA PHE A 388 -1.79 -13.07 12.66
C PHE A 388 -1.48 -14.55 12.89
N ARG A 389 -0.33 -14.99 12.41
CA ARG A 389 0.06 -16.41 12.50
C ARG A 389 0.13 -16.92 13.94
N ASP A 390 0.57 -16.08 14.86
CA ASP A 390 0.74 -16.40 16.28
C ASP A 390 -0.46 -15.92 17.13
N GLN A 391 -1.60 -15.60 16.49
CA GLN A 391 -2.82 -15.16 17.17
C GLN A 391 -3.56 -16.37 17.77
N PRO A 392 -3.89 -16.34 19.09
CA PRO A 392 -4.70 -17.37 19.70
C PRO A 392 -6.14 -17.40 19.16
N ASP A 393 -6.77 -18.57 19.22
CA ASP A 393 -8.13 -18.80 18.71
C ASP A 393 -9.22 -17.97 19.43
N ASP A 394 -8.95 -17.53 20.65
CA ASP A 394 -9.86 -16.68 21.45
C ASP A 394 -9.62 -15.17 21.25
N THR A 395 -8.74 -14.81 20.35
CA THR A 395 -8.41 -13.42 20.05
C THR A 395 -8.86 -13.08 18.64
N PHE A 396 -9.47 -11.91 18.47
CA PHE A 396 -9.99 -11.42 17.20
C PHE A 396 -9.35 -10.08 16.86
N VAL A 397 -9.00 -9.90 15.58
CA VAL A 397 -8.34 -8.70 15.10
C VAL A 397 -9.04 -8.19 13.84
N TRP A 398 -9.39 -6.90 13.84
CA TRP A 398 -9.90 -6.22 12.67
C TRP A 398 -9.24 -4.85 12.49
N TRP A 399 -9.41 -4.27 11.32
CA TRP A 399 -8.74 -3.04 10.93
C TRP A 399 -9.74 -2.06 10.34
N GLY A 400 -9.46 -0.77 10.51
CA GLY A 400 -10.23 0.30 9.90
C GLY A 400 -9.37 1.52 9.62
N TYR A 401 -9.91 2.44 8.83
CA TYR A 401 -9.23 3.68 8.47
C TYR A 401 -10.21 4.78 8.12
N GLY A 402 -9.75 6.04 8.22
CA GLY A 402 -10.42 7.22 7.75
C GLY A 402 -9.52 8.01 6.81
N LEU A 403 -10.04 8.40 5.64
CA LEU A 403 -9.27 9.16 4.65
C LEU A 403 -9.17 10.65 4.98
N PHE A 404 -10.03 11.17 5.87
CA PHE A 404 -10.06 12.58 6.23
C PHE A 404 -9.74 12.80 7.72
N PRO A 405 -8.49 12.54 8.17
CA PRO A 405 -8.14 12.56 9.59
C PRO A 405 -8.19 13.96 10.22
N ASP A 406 -8.21 15.03 9.41
CA ASP A 406 -8.27 16.42 9.87
C ASP A 406 -9.70 16.94 10.13
N ARG A 407 -10.71 16.16 9.75
CA ARG A 407 -12.12 16.54 9.96
C ARG A 407 -12.59 16.12 11.35
N GLU A 408 -13.45 16.95 11.95
CA GLU A 408 -14.18 16.54 13.17
C GLU A 408 -15.12 15.38 12.86
N GLY A 409 -15.18 14.40 13.76
CA GLY A 409 -16.10 13.28 13.66
C GLY A 409 -17.56 13.69 13.79
N ASP A 410 -18.45 12.82 13.37
CA ASP A 410 -19.90 13.06 13.46
C ASP A 410 -20.41 13.01 14.91
N PHE A 411 -19.80 12.17 15.72
CA PHE A 411 -20.15 11.96 17.14
C PHE A 411 -19.03 12.43 18.07
N VAL A 412 -17.78 12.06 17.78
CA VAL A 412 -16.60 12.55 18.50
C VAL A 412 -16.20 13.89 17.88
N ARG A 413 -16.43 14.99 18.60
CA ARG A 413 -16.20 16.35 18.10
C ARG A 413 -14.73 16.76 18.15
N LYS A 414 -13.88 15.90 17.52
CA LYS A 414 -12.43 16.10 17.39
C LYS A 414 -11.99 15.57 16.01
N PRO A 415 -10.92 16.12 15.40
CA PRO A 415 -10.26 15.50 14.27
C PRO A 415 -9.82 14.07 14.60
N MET A 416 -9.93 13.14 13.66
CA MET A 416 -9.53 11.75 13.89
C MET A 416 -8.08 11.64 14.35
N ARG A 417 -7.21 12.49 13.83
CA ARG A 417 -5.78 12.52 14.19
C ARG A 417 -5.51 12.84 15.67
N ASP A 418 -6.44 13.53 16.33
CA ASP A 418 -6.33 13.94 17.72
C ASP A 418 -7.08 12.98 18.66
N CYS A 419 -7.70 11.94 18.12
CA CYS A 419 -8.48 10.97 18.87
C CYS A 419 -7.61 9.86 19.45
N THR A 420 -7.96 9.44 20.67
CA THR A 420 -7.48 8.19 21.25
C THR A 420 -8.10 6.99 20.54
N GLY A 421 -7.53 5.79 20.71
CA GLY A 421 -8.12 4.58 20.14
C GLY A 421 -9.55 4.35 20.61
N ARG A 422 -9.87 4.61 21.88
CA ARG A 422 -11.22 4.49 22.45
C ARG A 422 -12.20 5.44 21.77
N GLU A 423 -11.81 6.69 21.50
CA GLU A 423 -12.64 7.67 20.82
C GLU A 423 -12.90 7.28 19.36
N ILE A 424 -11.90 6.74 18.66
CA ILE A 424 -12.08 6.24 17.28
C ILE A 424 -13.06 5.06 17.26
N LEU A 425 -12.94 4.12 18.18
CA LEU A 425 -13.86 2.99 18.26
C LEU A 425 -15.28 3.45 18.64
N ASP A 426 -15.46 4.45 19.52
CA ASP A 426 -16.76 5.03 19.87
C ASP A 426 -17.45 5.64 18.63
N GLU A 427 -16.70 6.39 17.80
CA GLU A 427 -17.21 6.93 16.53
C GLU A 427 -17.72 5.83 15.61
N VAL A 428 -16.93 4.76 15.41
CA VAL A 428 -17.31 3.60 14.60
C VAL A 428 -18.59 2.93 15.11
N LEU A 429 -18.65 2.65 16.40
CA LEU A 429 -19.78 1.95 17.02
C LEU A 429 -21.07 2.78 16.98
N ARG A 430 -20.98 4.10 17.02
CA ARG A 430 -22.13 5.00 16.85
C ARG A 430 -22.65 4.99 15.42
N HIS A 431 -21.78 4.91 14.41
CA HIS A 431 -22.21 4.71 13.03
C HIS A 431 -22.91 3.36 12.84
N LEU A 432 -22.41 2.29 13.48
CA LEU A 432 -22.99 0.96 13.45
C LEU A 432 -24.28 0.83 14.28
N ARG A 433 -24.48 1.72 15.27
CA ARG A 433 -25.64 1.71 16.19
C ARG A 433 -25.84 0.39 16.94
N PHE A 434 -24.74 -0.28 17.31
CA PHE A 434 -24.81 -1.49 18.09
C PHE A 434 -25.16 -1.21 19.56
N GLU A 435 -26.16 -1.90 20.09
CA GLU A 435 -26.55 -1.80 21.51
C GLU A 435 -25.44 -2.28 22.45
N GLN A 436 -24.57 -3.16 21.95
CA GLN A 436 -23.44 -3.75 22.69
C GLN A 436 -22.21 -2.84 22.69
N ALA A 437 -22.29 -1.62 22.17
CA ALA A 437 -21.15 -0.69 22.10
C ALA A 437 -20.37 -0.54 23.42
N PRO A 438 -20.99 -0.37 24.60
CA PRO A 438 -20.23 -0.28 25.85
C PRO A 438 -19.36 -1.50 26.12
N ARG A 439 -19.88 -2.72 25.90
CA ARG A 439 -19.13 -3.96 26.08
C ARG A 439 -17.96 -4.06 25.12
N ILE A 440 -18.17 -3.72 23.83
CA ILE A 440 -17.12 -3.76 22.82
C ILE A 440 -16.00 -2.77 23.16
N LEU A 441 -16.35 -1.56 23.62
CA LEU A 441 -15.38 -0.55 24.06
C LEU A 441 -14.53 -1.02 25.25
N ASP A 442 -15.13 -1.74 26.19
CA ASP A 442 -14.45 -2.17 27.42
C ASP A 442 -13.57 -3.41 27.21
N THR A 443 -13.83 -4.20 26.15
CA THR A 443 -13.08 -5.43 25.87
C THR A 443 -12.08 -5.29 24.72
N SER A 444 -11.92 -4.10 24.15
CA SER A 444 -11.08 -3.87 22.99
C SER A 444 -9.82 -3.07 23.33
N ILE A 445 -8.69 -3.49 22.77
CA ILE A 445 -7.47 -2.70 22.67
C ILE A 445 -7.46 -2.10 21.28
N VAL A 446 -7.34 -0.76 21.19
CA VAL A 446 -7.36 -0.03 19.93
C VAL A 446 -6.06 0.73 19.76
N ILE A 447 -5.37 0.49 18.65
CA ILE A 447 -4.11 1.15 18.36
C ILE A 447 -4.29 2.01 17.11
N PRO A 448 -4.44 3.35 17.26
CA PRO A 448 -4.41 4.27 16.15
C PRO A 448 -3.03 4.32 15.49
N ALA A 449 -3.01 4.51 14.18
CA ALA A 449 -1.81 4.79 13.42
C ALA A 449 -2.07 6.01 12.53
N LEU A 450 -1.19 7.00 12.61
CA LEU A 450 -1.22 8.17 11.74
C LEU A 450 -0.03 8.10 10.79
N MET A 451 -0.30 8.19 9.48
CA MET A 451 0.68 7.95 8.43
C MET A 451 0.73 9.15 7.48
N PRO A 452 1.74 10.04 7.62
CA PRO A 452 1.77 11.32 6.94
C PRO A 452 1.95 11.22 5.41
N TYR A 453 2.58 10.15 4.93
CA TYR A 453 2.92 9.99 3.51
C TYR A 453 2.20 8.83 2.82
N ILE A 454 1.15 8.27 3.43
CA ILE A 454 0.55 7.00 2.98
C ILE A 454 -0.02 7.06 1.55
N THR A 455 -0.48 8.22 1.10
CA THR A 455 -0.99 8.44 -0.26
C THR A 455 -0.12 9.41 -1.07
N SER A 456 1.08 9.75 -0.60
CA SER A 456 1.93 10.74 -1.24
C SER A 456 2.34 10.37 -2.67
N GLN A 457 2.43 9.07 -2.99
CA GLN A 457 2.67 8.59 -4.35
C GLN A 457 1.54 8.94 -5.34
N PHE A 458 0.38 9.39 -4.87
CA PHE A 458 -0.73 9.86 -5.69
C PHE A 458 -0.77 11.36 -5.88
N LEU A 459 0.10 12.13 -5.22
CA LEU A 459 0.13 13.58 -5.37
C LEU A 459 0.41 13.99 -6.82
N VAL A 460 -0.01 15.19 -7.18
CA VAL A 460 0.15 15.73 -8.53
C VAL A 460 1.63 15.85 -8.86
N ARG A 461 2.04 15.20 -9.92
CA ARG A 461 3.43 15.17 -10.38
C ARG A 461 3.55 15.44 -11.87
N GLY A 462 4.76 15.78 -12.30
CA GLY A 462 5.18 15.83 -13.68
C GLY A 462 6.05 14.64 -14.09
N GLN A 463 6.36 14.57 -15.37
CA GLN A 463 7.29 13.59 -15.90
C GLN A 463 8.69 13.86 -15.34
N GLY A 464 9.36 12.83 -14.83
CA GLY A 464 10.71 12.91 -14.25
C GLY A 464 10.75 13.20 -12.74
N ASP A 465 9.62 13.51 -12.09
CA ASP A 465 9.60 13.67 -10.64
C ASP A 465 9.90 12.34 -9.91
N ARG A 466 9.55 11.19 -10.50
CA ARG A 466 10.12 9.90 -10.11
C ARG A 466 11.33 9.59 -10.97
N PRO A 467 12.47 9.19 -10.39
CA PRO A 467 13.61 8.73 -11.16
C PRO A 467 13.29 7.40 -11.86
N PRO A 468 13.90 7.10 -13.01
CA PRO A 468 13.81 5.77 -13.58
C PRO A 468 14.42 4.73 -12.64
N VAL A 469 13.96 3.48 -12.71
CA VAL A 469 14.49 2.38 -11.89
C VAL A 469 16.01 2.28 -12.01
N VAL A 470 16.54 2.27 -13.22
CA VAL A 470 17.99 2.39 -13.47
C VAL A 470 18.22 3.77 -14.11
N PRO A 471 18.82 4.74 -13.39
CA PRO A 471 19.10 6.06 -13.93
C PRO A 471 19.98 5.99 -15.17
N GLU A 472 19.81 6.96 -16.07
CA GLU A 472 20.65 7.06 -17.25
C GLU A 472 22.14 7.15 -16.87
N LYS A 473 22.98 6.40 -17.56
CA LYS A 473 24.43 6.29 -17.29
C LYS A 473 24.80 5.67 -15.94
N SER A 474 23.83 5.12 -15.20
CA SER A 474 24.17 4.39 -13.97
C SER A 474 24.92 3.12 -14.30
N THR A 475 26.00 2.87 -13.54
CA THR A 475 26.79 1.64 -13.64
C THR A 475 26.42 0.64 -12.55
N ASN A 476 26.01 1.13 -11.38
CA ASN A 476 25.76 0.27 -10.22
C ASN A 476 24.64 0.74 -9.29
N LEU A 477 23.94 1.85 -9.61
CA LEU A 477 22.85 2.40 -8.82
C LEU A 477 21.51 2.11 -9.47
N ALA A 478 20.53 1.64 -8.68
CA ALA A 478 19.12 1.61 -9.05
C ALA A 478 18.23 2.14 -7.92
N PHE A 479 17.05 2.67 -8.29
CA PHE A 479 15.97 3.01 -7.38
C PHE A 479 14.87 1.97 -7.45
N ILE A 480 14.32 1.58 -6.30
CA ILE A 480 13.28 0.56 -6.20
C ILE A 480 12.15 1.05 -5.29
N GLY A 481 10.98 0.41 -5.38
CA GLY A 481 9.81 0.72 -4.57
C GLY A 481 8.85 1.71 -5.24
N GLN A 482 8.02 2.37 -4.45
CA GLN A 482 6.85 3.12 -4.93
C GLN A 482 7.18 4.43 -5.64
N TYR A 483 8.39 4.94 -5.48
CA TYR A 483 8.82 6.25 -6.02
C TYR A 483 9.87 6.15 -7.12
N ALA A 484 10.13 4.95 -7.64
CA ALA A 484 10.84 4.74 -8.91
C ALA A 484 9.81 4.63 -10.05
N GLU A 485 10.13 5.15 -11.24
CA GLU A 485 9.17 5.20 -12.36
C GLU A 485 9.10 3.87 -13.10
N VAL A 486 7.91 3.32 -13.19
CA VAL A 486 7.56 2.22 -14.10
C VAL A 486 6.38 2.70 -14.96
N PRO A 487 6.57 2.85 -16.28
CA PRO A 487 5.48 3.25 -17.18
C PRO A 487 4.32 2.25 -17.15
N ASP A 488 3.10 2.77 -17.30
CA ASP A 488 1.85 2.00 -17.41
C ASP A 488 1.46 1.17 -16.18
N ASP A 489 2.31 1.03 -15.15
CA ASP A 489 1.97 0.31 -13.92
C ASP A 489 1.53 1.27 -12.81
N VAL A 490 0.93 0.71 -11.78
CA VAL A 490 0.23 1.44 -10.70
C VAL A 490 0.97 1.33 -9.37
N VAL A 491 1.33 2.46 -8.82
CA VAL A 491 1.89 2.59 -7.46
C VAL A 491 0.89 2.13 -6.40
N PHE A 492 1.31 2.04 -5.13
CA PHE A 492 0.51 1.58 -4.00
C PHE A 492 0.19 0.08 -4.02
N THR A 493 0.79 -0.68 -4.93
CA THR A 493 0.66 -2.14 -5.02
C THR A 493 1.96 -2.84 -4.65
N VAL A 494 1.85 -4.07 -4.13
CA VAL A 494 3.01 -4.95 -3.92
C VAL A 494 3.68 -5.26 -5.26
N GLU A 495 2.85 -5.49 -6.30
CA GLU A 495 3.30 -5.76 -7.67
C GLU A 495 4.28 -4.71 -8.18
N TYR A 496 3.96 -3.43 -8.00
CA TYR A 496 4.82 -2.32 -8.42
C TYR A 496 6.21 -2.40 -7.77
N SER A 497 6.26 -2.62 -6.45
CA SER A 497 7.52 -2.75 -5.72
C SER A 497 8.34 -3.94 -6.18
N VAL A 498 7.71 -5.09 -6.40
CA VAL A 498 8.38 -6.30 -6.90
C VAL A 498 8.87 -6.10 -8.33
N ARG A 499 8.07 -5.45 -9.18
CA ARG A 499 8.44 -5.13 -10.56
C ARG A 499 9.64 -4.19 -10.63
N THR A 500 9.69 -3.13 -9.80
CA THR A 500 10.86 -2.24 -9.74
C THR A 500 12.12 -3.00 -9.36
N ALA A 501 12.02 -3.92 -8.41
CA ALA A 501 13.14 -4.76 -7.98
C ALA A 501 13.66 -5.66 -9.11
N TRP A 502 12.75 -6.34 -9.81
CA TRP A 502 13.13 -7.18 -10.95
C TRP A 502 13.73 -6.36 -12.10
N THR A 503 13.12 -5.21 -12.41
CA THR A 503 13.66 -4.26 -13.41
C THR A 503 15.07 -3.80 -13.05
N ALA A 504 15.33 -3.49 -11.76
CA ALA A 504 16.63 -3.05 -11.27
C ALA A 504 17.70 -4.15 -11.45
N VAL A 505 17.39 -5.38 -11.03
CA VAL A 505 18.32 -6.51 -11.16
C VAL A 505 18.60 -6.83 -12.63
N ALA A 506 17.54 -6.94 -13.46
CA ALA A 506 17.70 -7.22 -14.88
C ALA A 506 18.48 -6.10 -15.61
N GLY A 507 18.21 -4.83 -15.26
CA GLY A 507 18.88 -3.68 -15.90
C GLY A 507 20.36 -3.56 -15.51
N LEU A 508 20.70 -3.66 -14.22
CA LEU A 508 22.08 -3.52 -13.75
C LEU A 508 22.96 -4.69 -14.17
N LEU A 509 22.41 -5.89 -14.25
CA LEU A 509 23.15 -7.10 -14.64
C LEU A 509 23.02 -7.42 -16.14
N HIS A 510 22.31 -6.58 -16.91
CA HIS A 510 22.08 -6.78 -18.34
C HIS A 510 21.54 -8.19 -18.67
N LEU A 511 20.57 -8.66 -17.86
CA LEU A 511 19.98 -9.97 -18.07
C LEU A 511 19.04 -9.98 -19.29
N ASP A 512 19.02 -11.07 -20.04
CA ASP A 512 18.11 -11.28 -21.17
C ASP A 512 16.63 -11.43 -20.73
N THR A 513 16.43 -11.77 -19.46
CA THR A 513 15.11 -11.95 -18.84
C THR A 513 14.81 -10.84 -17.85
N GLY A 514 13.60 -10.32 -17.87
CA GLY A 514 13.13 -9.25 -16.96
C GLY A 514 11.66 -9.42 -16.66
N PRO A 515 11.05 -8.45 -15.97
CA PRO A 515 9.62 -8.53 -15.63
C PRO A 515 8.75 -8.61 -16.89
N PRO A 516 7.66 -9.41 -16.86
CA PRO A 516 6.71 -9.47 -17.96
C PRO A 516 6.06 -8.09 -18.21
N PRO A 517 5.53 -7.83 -19.40
CA PRO A 517 4.79 -6.59 -19.68
C PRO A 517 3.65 -6.38 -18.68
N VAL A 518 3.36 -5.10 -18.36
CA VAL A 518 2.22 -4.76 -17.51
C VAL A 518 0.93 -5.23 -18.18
N PHE A 519 0.06 -5.88 -17.40
CA PHE A 519 -1.23 -6.35 -17.93
C PHE A 519 -2.07 -5.18 -18.43
N ALA A 520 -2.46 -5.23 -19.68
CA ALA A 520 -3.15 -4.18 -20.40
C ALA A 520 -4.62 -4.56 -20.71
N GLY A 521 -5.44 -4.80 -19.68
CA GLY A 521 -6.85 -5.17 -19.81
C GLY A 521 -7.67 -4.19 -20.64
N HIS A 522 -7.31 -2.90 -20.64
CA HIS A 522 -7.93 -1.86 -21.47
C HIS A 522 -7.72 -2.05 -22.98
N ARG A 523 -6.87 -2.98 -23.41
CA ARG A 523 -6.66 -3.36 -24.82
C ARG A 523 -7.46 -4.60 -25.24
N ASP A 524 -8.09 -5.32 -24.30
CA ASP A 524 -8.97 -6.46 -24.63
C ASP A 524 -10.41 -5.95 -24.88
N PRO A 525 -10.96 -6.11 -26.11
CA PRO A 525 -12.32 -5.67 -26.42
C PRO A 525 -13.39 -6.32 -25.53
N ARG A 526 -13.18 -7.55 -25.04
CA ARG A 526 -14.14 -8.24 -24.16
C ARG A 526 -14.21 -7.57 -22.80
N VAL A 527 -13.04 -7.23 -22.25
CA VAL A 527 -12.93 -6.47 -20.98
C VAL A 527 -13.61 -5.10 -21.11
N LEU A 528 -13.39 -4.42 -22.24
CA LEU A 528 -14.01 -3.10 -22.47
C LEU A 528 -15.54 -3.19 -22.59
N VAL A 529 -16.08 -4.23 -23.24
CA VAL A 529 -17.54 -4.45 -23.31
C VAL A 529 -18.11 -4.68 -21.90
N GLU A 530 -17.52 -5.56 -21.10
CA GLU A 530 -17.94 -5.81 -19.72
C GLU A 530 -17.87 -4.56 -18.83
N ALA A 531 -16.82 -3.76 -19.02
CA ALA A 531 -16.68 -2.48 -18.30
C ALA A 531 -17.79 -1.50 -18.71
N LEU A 532 -18.07 -1.36 -20.02
CA LEU A 532 -19.15 -0.49 -20.51
C LEU A 532 -20.53 -0.93 -20.01
N GLU A 533 -20.81 -2.23 -19.98
CA GLU A 533 -22.04 -2.76 -19.37
C GLU A 533 -22.15 -2.36 -17.90
N THR A 534 -21.04 -2.46 -17.16
CA THR A 534 -20.98 -2.07 -15.75
C THR A 534 -21.25 -0.58 -15.54
N LEU A 535 -20.72 0.30 -16.40
CA LEU A 535 -20.98 1.73 -16.34
C LEU A 535 -22.47 2.08 -16.51
N HIS A 536 -23.27 1.21 -17.14
CA HIS A 536 -24.69 1.39 -17.39
C HIS A 536 -25.59 0.62 -16.42
N ARG A 537 -25.03 -0.12 -15.46
CA ARG A 537 -25.81 -0.84 -14.45
C ARG A 537 -26.68 0.12 -13.65
N ARG A 538 -27.93 -0.26 -13.47
CA ARG A 538 -28.88 0.42 -12.59
C ARG A 538 -28.91 -0.32 -11.26
N GLY A 539 -29.11 0.41 -10.16
CA GLY A 539 -29.33 -0.21 -8.85
C GLY A 539 -30.47 -1.24 -8.91
N ARG A 540 -30.39 -2.27 -8.10
CA ARG A 540 -31.43 -3.29 -7.97
C ARG A 540 -32.70 -2.63 -7.48
N ARG A 541 -33.86 -2.97 -8.05
CA ARG A 541 -35.14 -2.45 -7.53
C ARG A 541 -35.38 -3.01 -6.11
N PRO A 542 -35.83 -2.20 -5.15
CA PRO A 542 -36.26 -2.70 -3.85
C PRO A 542 -37.27 -3.85 -4.06
N GLY A 543 -36.98 -5.06 -3.58
CA GLY A 543 -37.84 -6.24 -3.72
C GLY A 543 -37.35 -7.35 -4.65
N ALA A 544 -36.18 -7.21 -5.31
CA ALA A 544 -35.61 -8.22 -6.20
C ALA A 544 -34.52 -9.12 -5.56
N SER A 545 -34.26 -8.99 -4.27
CA SER A 545 -33.33 -9.85 -3.55
C SER A 545 -34.07 -10.79 -2.62
N GLY A 546 -33.77 -12.08 -2.72
CA GLY A 546 -34.22 -13.08 -1.75
C GLY A 546 -33.72 -12.74 -0.35
N THR A 547 -34.65 -12.81 0.59
CA THR A 547 -34.51 -13.06 2.02
C THR A 547 -33.19 -12.63 2.70
N GLY A 548 -33.05 -11.33 2.96
CA GLY A 548 -32.26 -10.88 4.10
C GLY A 548 -33.04 -11.18 5.40
N PRO A 549 -32.39 -11.44 6.54
CA PRO A 549 -33.08 -11.73 7.78
C PRO A 549 -34.02 -10.57 8.17
N GLU A 550 -35.32 -10.89 8.37
CA GLU A 550 -36.29 -9.94 8.93
C GLU A 550 -35.78 -9.45 10.30
N ARG A 551 -35.71 -8.14 10.45
CA ARG A 551 -35.42 -7.53 11.76
C ARG A 551 -36.44 -8.02 12.80
N PRO A 552 -36.02 -8.39 14.03
CA PRO A 552 -36.97 -8.63 15.10
C PRO A 552 -37.79 -7.36 15.35
N LYS A 553 -39.11 -7.52 15.33
CA LYS A 553 -40.07 -6.42 15.65
C LYS A 553 -39.83 -5.99 17.10
N PRO A 554 -39.86 -4.70 17.42
CA PRO A 554 -39.79 -4.23 18.79
C PRO A 554 -40.95 -4.84 19.59
N ALA A 555 -40.66 -5.29 20.79
CA ALA A 555 -41.63 -5.84 21.71
C ALA A 555 -42.74 -4.78 22.00
N PRO A 556 -44.03 -5.17 22.13
CA PRO A 556 -45.08 -4.26 22.43
C PRO A 556 -44.91 -3.66 23.83
N ASN A 557 -44.93 -2.33 23.92
CA ASN A 557 -44.92 -1.59 25.18
C ASN A 557 -46.14 -1.98 26.02
N THR A 558 -46.00 -2.89 26.98
CA THR A 558 -46.97 -3.12 28.04
C THR A 558 -46.85 -1.99 29.06
N ARG A 559 -47.53 -0.89 28.85
CA ARG A 559 -47.90 -0.03 29.98
C ARG A 559 -49.03 -0.70 30.72
N GLY A 560 -48.68 -1.26 31.88
CA GLY A 560 -49.65 -1.73 32.88
C GLY A 560 -50.28 -0.54 33.58
N SER A 561 -51.53 -0.61 33.72
CA SER A 561 -52.41 0.18 34.57
C SER A 561 -52.03 0.12 36.05
#